data_44c57b5193bc1e43cf29495a1e460e7d
#
_entry.id   44c57b5193bc1e43cf29495a1e460e7d
#
_cell.length_a   1.000
_cell.length_b   1.000
_cell.length_c   1.000
_cell.angle_alpha   90.00
_cell.angle_beta   90.00
_cell.angle_gamma   90.00
#
_symmetry.space_group_name_H-M   'P 1'
#
loop_
_entity.id
_entity.type
_entity.pdbx_description
1 polymer ?
#
loop_
_entity_poly.entity_id
_entity_poly.type
_entity_poly.pdbx_seq_one_letter_code
_entity_poly.pdbx_strand_id
1 'polypeptide(L)'
;MFAREDISHHPLPLPDRATMSDAEMLAASAAFYAHIRKRHSVRDYCDRPVDRAVIENCIRAAGTAPSGANHQPWHFAAISNPEMKHRIRLQAEAEEQSFYDGGAGDEWLKALEPIGTDANKPHLDIAPWLIVVFAQRWGQ
;
A
#
# COMPACT_ATOMS: atom_id res chain seq x y z
N MET A 1 5.70 -36.28 -8.06
CA MET A 1 5.66 -35.44 -9.28
C MET A 1 4.22 -35.49 -9.74
N PHE A 2 3.46 -34.37 -9.65
CA PHE A 2 2.06 -34.38 -10.10
C PHE A 2 2.01 -34.46 -11.63
N ALA A 3 1.28 -35.43 -12.17
CA ALA A 3 1.01 -35.48 -13.59
C ALA A 3 -0.07 -34.42 -13.91
N ARG A 4 0.11 -33.69 -15.01
CA ARG A 4 -0.80 -32.61 -15.44
C ARG A 4 -2.21 -33.12 -15.74
N GLU A 5 -2.31 -34.40 -16.03
CA GLU A 5 -3.53 -35.15 -16.34
C GLU A 5 -4.46 -35.36 -15.11
N ASP A 6 -3.88 -35.25 -13.90
CA ASP A 6 -4.63 -35.42 -12.64
C ASP A 6 -5.25 -34.12 -12.12
N ILE A 7 -5.05 -32.98 -12.83
CA ILE A 7 -5.53 -31.67 -12.41
C ILE A 7 -6.76 -31.29 -13.24
N SER A 8 -7.94 -31.37 -12.64
CA SER A 8 -9.18 -30.89 -13.24
C SER A 8 -9.34 -29.39 -12.94
N HIS A 9 -9.38 -28.56 -14.00
CA HIS A 9 -9.68 -27.14 -13.87
C HIS A 9 -11.19 -26.91 -13.90
N HIS A 10 -11.73 -26.37 -12.82
CA HIS A 10 -13.14 -25.94 -12.74
C HIS A 10 -13.18 -24.40 -12.78
N PRO A 11 -13.58 -23.80 -13.92
CA PRO A 11 -13.69 -22.35 -14.02
C PRO A 11 -14.80 -21.84 -13.10
N LEU A 12 -14.51 -20.79 -12.34
CA LEU A 12 -15.54 -20.08 -11.58
C LEU A 12 -16.25 -19.09 -12.52
N PRO A 13 -17.59 -19.01 -12.46
CA PRO A 13 -18.32 -17.98 -13.19
C PRO A 13 -17.90 -16.61 -12.66
N LEU A 14 -17.79 -15.62 -13.55
CA LEU A 14 -17.54 -14.25 -13.16
C LEU A 14 -18.82 -13.69 -12.50
N PRO A 15 -18.85 -13.48 -11.17
CA PRO A 15 -20.00 -12.90 -10.51
C PRO A 15 -20.18 -11.44 -10.91
N ASP A 16 -21.41 -10.97 -10.92
CA ASP A 16 -21.77 -9.55 -11.01
C ASP A 16 -21.15 -8.78 -12.19
N ARG A 17 -21.01 -9.44 -13.35
CA ARG A 17 -20.56 -8.79 -14.55
C ARG A 17 -21.58 -7.73 -14.97
N ALA A 18 -21.24 -6.45 -14.70
CA ALA A 18 -22.01 -5.33 -15.20
C ALA A 18 -21.85 -5.21 -16.72
N THR A 19 -22.97 -5.17 -17.45
CA THR A 19 -22.98 -4.74 -18.86
C THR A 19 -23.26 -3.26 -18.87
N MET A 20 -22.31 -2.46 -19.35
CA MET A 20 -22.42 -1.01 -19.44
C MET A 20 -22.48 -0.59 -20.90
N SER A 21 -23.29 0.41 -21.20
CA SER A 21 -23.21 1.15 -22.46
C SER A 21 -21.93 1.99 -22.51
N ASP A 22 -21.53 2.44 -23.71
CA ASP A 22 -20.35 3.29 -23.89
C ASP A 22 -20.42 4.58 -23.03
N ALA A 23 -21.60 5.17 -22.91
CA ALA A 23 -21.81 6.35 -22.09
C ALA A 23 -21.61 6.07 -20.60
N GLU A 24 -22.10 4.94 -20.10
CA GLU A 24 -21.90 4.52 -18.71
C GLU A 24 -20.43 4.17 -18.42
N MET A 25 -19.74 3.50 -19.35
CA MET A 25 -18.29 3.23 -19.22
C MET A 25 -17.50 4.54 -19.17
N LEU A 26 -17.81 5.51 -20.02
CA LEU A 26 -17.16 6.81 -20.01
C LEU A 26 -17.40 7.55 -18.68
N ALA A 27 -18.64 7.56 -18.20
CA ALA A 27 -18.99 8.20 -16.92
C ALA A 27 -18.30 7.53 -15.73
N ALA A 28 -18.29 6.20 -15.67
CA ALA A 28 -17.63 5.44 -14.62
C ALA A 28 -16.11 5.66 -14.60
N SER A 29 -15.46 5.64 -15.77
CA SER A 29 -14.02 5.88 -15.86
C SER A 29 -13.64 7.31 -15.45
N ALA A 30 -14.45 8.31 -15.85
CA ALA A 30 -14.25 9.70 -15.46
C ALA A 30 -14.43 9.89 -13.93
N ALA A 31 -15.43 9.26 -13.35
CA ALA A 31 -15.66 9.30 -11.90
C ALA A 31 -14.51 8.65 -11.13
N PHE A 32 -14.01 7.50 -11.58
CA PHE A 32 -12.85 6.83 -11.00
C PHE A 32 -11.60 7.73 -11.09
N TYR A 33 -11.32 8.29 -12.26
CA TYR A 33 -10.19 9.21 -12.43
C TYR A 33 -10.31 10.43 -11.51
N ALA A 34 -11.48 11.05 -11.45
CA ALA A 34 -11.73 12.20 -10.56
C ALA A 34 -11.53 11.86 -9.07
N HIS A 35 -11.80 10.61 -8.68
CA HIS A 35 -11.56 10.12 -7.34
C HIS A 35 -10.06 9.86 -7.08
N ILE A 36 -9.41 9.07 -7.94
CA ILE A 36 -8.03 8.63 -7.69
C ILE A 36 -7.00 9.76 -7.82
N ARG A 37 -7.26 10.78 -8.67
CA ARG A 37 -6.38 11.94 -8.82
C ARG A 37 -6.25 12.80 -7.55
N LYS A 38 -7.14 12.61 -6.58
CA LYS A 38 -7.06 13.29 -5.27
C LYS A 38 -6.03 12.67 -4.34
N ARG A 39 -5.51 11.49 -4.68
CA ARG A 39 -4.50 10.81 -3.87
C ARG A 39 -3.18 11.58 -3.95
N HIS A 40 -2.61 11.91 -2.81
CA HIS A 40 -1.31 12.54 -2.64
C HIS A 40 -0.46 11.78 -1.62
N SER A 41 0.85 12.04 -1.62
CA SER A 41 1.72 11.61 -0.53
C SER A 41 1.58 12.59 0.63
N VAL A 42 0.55 12.38 1.46
CA VAL A 42 0.27 13.18 2.65
C VAL A 42 1.17 12.72 3.78
N ARG A 43 1.73 13.68 4.55
CA ARG A 43 2.52 13.43 5.76
C ARG A 43 2.02 14.22 6.97
N ASP A 44 1.00 15.06 6.78
CA ASP A 44 0.30 15.78 7.84
C ASP A 44 -0.93 14.98 8.26
N TYR A 45 -0.82 14.31 9.38
CA TYR A 45 -1.90 13.51 9.96
C TYR A 45 -2.37 14.14 11.27
N CYS A 46 -3.62 13.85 11.63
CA CYS A 46 -4.11 14.05 12.98
C CYS A 46 -4.19 12.69 13.71
N ASP A 47 -4.24 12.75 15.02
CA ASP A 47 -4.35 11.60 15.92
C ASP A 47 -5.79 11.08 16.07
N ARG A 48 -6.75 11.59 15.27
CA ARG A 48 -8.15 11.18 15.34
C ARG A 48 -8.26 9.65 15.18
N PRO A 49 -8.89 8.95 16.12
CA PRO A 49 -9.04 7.50 16.04
C PRO A 49 -9.72 7.05 14.76
N VAL A 50 -9.23 5.97 14.19
CA VAL A 50 -9.83 5.27 13.05
C VAL A 50 -10.24 3.89 13.50
N ASP A 51 -11.50 3.53 13.23
CA ASP A 51 -12.03 2.22 13.59
C ASP A 51 -11.24 1.11 12.89
N ARG A 52 -10.99 0.04 13.63
CA ARG A 52 -10.28 -1.15 13.14
C ARG A 52 -10.92 -1.73 11.87
N ALA A 53 -12.25 -1.73 11.79
CA ALA A 53 -12.96 -2.27 10.62
C ALA A 53 -12.63 -1.51 9.33
N VAL A 54 -12.33 -0.19 9.40
CA VAL A 54 -11.87 0.59 8.25
C VAL A 54 -10.53 0.07 7.75
N ILE A 55 -9.59 -0.18 8.67
CA ILE A 55 -8.26 -0.71 8.35
C ILE A 55 -8.37 -2.12 7.75
N GLU A 56 -9.20 -2.98 8.35
CA GLU A 56 -9.46 -4.32 7.82
C GLU A 56 -10.02 -4.29 6.40
N ASN A 57 -10.95 -3.38 6.11
CA ASN A 57 -11.50 -3.23 4.76
C ASN A 57 -10.44 -2.73 3.76
N CYS A 58 -9.56 -1.80 4.18
CA CYS A 58 -8.45 -1.37 3.34
C CYS A 58 -7.49 -2.53 3.00
N ILE A 59 -7.16 -3.36 3.99
CA ILE A 59 -6.30 -4.54 3.81
C ILE A 59 -6.99 -5.57 2.90
N ARG A 60 -8.28 -5.85 3.11
CA ARG A 60 -9.06 -6.74 2.23
C ARG A 60 -9.06 -6.22 0.79
N ALA A 61 -9.30 -4.93 0.59
CA ALA A 61 -9.25 -4.31 -0.74
C ALA A 61 -7.87 -4.47 -1.39
N ALA A 62 -6.78 -4.21 -0.65
CA ALA A 62 -5.42 -4.41 -1.15
C ALA A 62 -5.13 -5.89 -1.47
N GLY A 63 -5.66 -6.82 -0.66
CA GLY A 63 -5.53 -8.26 -0.86
C GLY A 63 -6.24 -8.81 -2.11
N THR A 64 -7.12 -8.03 -2.75
CA THR A 64 -7.74 -8.43 -4.03
C THR A 64 -6.84 -8.21 -5.24
N ALA A 65 -5.64 -7.67 -5.05
CA ALA A 65 -4.71 -7.45 -6.16
C ALA A 65 -4.38 -8.78 -6.86
N PRO A 66 -4.24 -8.80 -8.19
CA PRO A 66 -3.83 -10.00 -8.90
C PRO A 66 -2.37 -10.35 -8.60
N SER A 67 -2.05 -11.64 -8.60
CA SER A 67 -0.68 -12.13 -8.45
C SER A 67 -0.43 -13.32 -9.37
N GLY A 68 0.84 -13.54 -9.75
CA GLY A 68 1.22 -14.69 -10.56
C GLY A 68 0.77 -15.99 -9.90
N ALA A 69 0.08 -16.85 -10.65
CA ALA A 69 -0.50 -18.10 -10.17
C ALA A 69 -1.33 -17.99 -8.87
N ASN A 70 -1.86 -16.80 -8.59
CA ASN A 70 -2.61 -16.48 -7.38
C ASN A 70 -1.84 -16.77 -6.07
N HIS A 71 -0.53 -16.60 -6.08
CA HIS A 71 0.32 -16.83 -4.90
C HIS A 71 0.10 -15.85 -3.75
N GLN A 72 -0.44 -14.66 -4.05
CA GLN A 72 -0.73 -13.61 -3.05
C GLN A 72 0.45 -13.35 -2.09
N PRO A 73 1.65 -12.99 -2.61
CA PRO A 73 2.90 -13.00 -1.86
C PRO A 73 3.05 -11.76 -0.97
N TRP A 74 2.02 -11.34 -0.31
CA TRP A 74 2.01 -10.18 0.59
C TRP A 74 1.55 -10.55 1.98
N HIS A 75 2.11 -9.85 2.94
CA HIS A 75 1.72 -9.95 4.33
C HIS A 75 1.47 -8.53 4.86
N PHE A 76 0.32 -8.29 5.43
CA PHE A 76 -0.03 -6.98 5.99
C PHE A 76 0.06 -7.02 7.50
N ALA A 77 0.79 -6.07 8.09
CA ALA A 77 0.81 -5.85 9.52
C ALA A 77 0.21 -4.47 9.82
N ALA A 78 -0.92 -4.46 10.55
CA ALA A 78 -1.56 -3.23 11.01
C ALA A 78 -1.17 -2.95 12.46
N ILE A 79 -0.61 -1.77 12.73
CA ILE A 79 0.01 -1.38 13.99
C ILE A 79 -0.65 -0.13 14.52
N SER A 80 -1.29 -0.23 15.70
CA SER A 80 -1.89 0.89 16.43
C SER A 80 -1.19 1.17 17.76
N ASN A 81 -0.33 0.27 18.23
CA ASN A 81 0.39 0.43 19.48
C ASN A 81 1.38 1.61 19.39
N PRO A 82 1.27 2.65 20.25
CA PRO A 82 2.08 3.86 20.16
C PRO A 82 3.59 3.58 20.34
N GLU A 83 3.95 2.70 21.26
CA GLU A 83 5.36 2.36 21.53
C GLU A 83 5.99 1.67 20.29
N MET A 84 5.26 0.76 19.65
CA MET A 84 5.73 0.10 18.45
C MET A 84 5.86 1.09 17.29
N LYS A 85 4.89 2.01 17.10
CA LYS A 85 4.97 3.07 16.09
C LYS A 85 6.19 3.96 16.31
N HIS A 86 6.45 4.34 17.57
CA HIS A 86 7.63 5.13 17.92
C HIS A 86 8.95 4.41 17.60
N ARG A 87 9.05 3.13 17.90
CA ARG A 87 10.22 2.31 17.54
C ARG A 87 10.42 2.23 16.04
N ILE A 88 9.32 2.07 15.27
CA ILE A 88 9.36 2.09 13.79
C ILE A 88 9.85 3.45 13.30
N ARG A 89 9.34 4.54 13.86
CA ARG A 89 9.78 5.89 13.53
C ARG A 89 11.26 6.07 13.71
N LEU A 90 11.80 5.73 14.87
CA LEU A 90 13.24 5.89 15.16
C LEU A 90 14.13 5.12 14.16
N GLN A 91 13.73 3.91 13.78
CA GLN A 91 14.46 3.13 12.78
C GLN A 91 14.33 3.72 11.37
N ALA A 92 13.15 4.19 10.99
CA ALA A 92 12.95 4.84 9.70
C ALA A 92 13.74 6.16 9.58
N GLU A 93 13.79 6.96 10.64
CA GLU A 93 14.56 8.20 10.69
C GLU A 93 16.08 7.93 10.61
N ALA A 94 16.57 6.89 11.30
CA ALA A 94 17.98 6.49 11.23
C ALA A 94 18.39 6.01 9.84
N GLU A 95 17.54 5.24 9.16
CA GLU A 95 17.77 4.78 7.79
C GLU A 95 17.78 5.96 6.81
N GLU A 96 16.81 6.85 6.92
CA GLU A 96 16.74 8.04 6.08
C GLU A 96 17.89 9.02 6.34
N GLN A 97 18.36 9.14 7.59
CA GLN A 97 19.53 9.97 7.87
C GLN A 97 20.75 9.44 7.12
N SER A 98 20.99 8.13 7.11
CA SER A 98 22.07 7.52 6.33
C SER A 98 21.93 7.79 4.83
N PHE A 99 20.69 7.84 4.32
CA PHE A 99 20.40 8.17 2.93
C PHE A 99 20.77 9.61 2.62
N TYR A 100 20.38 10.57 3.46
CA TYR A 100 20.73 11.99 3.29
C TYR A 100 22.22 12.29 3.53
N ASP A 101 22.90 11.55 4.38
CA ASP A 101 24.32 11.70 4.70
C ASP A 101 25.27 11.13 3.61
N GLY A 102 24.77 10.86 2.43
CA GLY A 102 25.55 10.47 1.26
C GLY A 102 25.15 9.16 0.58
N GLY A 103 24.17 8.46 1.12
CA GLY A 103 23.65 7.21 0.51
C GLY A 103 22.91 7.42 -0.82
N ALA A 104 22.33 8.62 -1.02
CA ALA A 104 21.48 8.91 -2.18
C ALA A 104 22.22 9.43 -3.41
N GLY A 105 23.41 10.03 -3.25
CA GLY A 105 24.09 10.79 -4.30
C GLY A 105 23.48 12.18 -4.57
N ASP A 106 24.33 13.11 -5.03
CA ASP A 106 24.00 14.54 -5.15
C ASP A 106 22.83 14.84 -6.09
N GLU A 107 22.71 14.09 -7.19
CA GLU A 107 21.64 14.28 -8.18
C GLU A 107 20.26 14.03 -7.56
N TRP A 108 20.16 12.95 -6.76
CA TRP A 108 18.90 12.60 -6.09
C TRP A 108 18.54 13.60 -4.99
N LEU A 109 19.51 14.00 -4.17
CA LEU A 109 19.29 15.00 -3.11
C LEU A 109 18.80 16.32 -3.70
N LYS A 110 19.43 16.78 -4.79
CA LYS A 110 19.01 17.99 -5.51
C LYS A 110 17.58 17.88 -6.07
N ALA A 111 17.15 16.70 -6.51
CA ALA A 111 15.78 16.48 -6.98
C ALA A 111 14.74 16.52 -5.84
N LEU A 112 15.15 16.23 -4.60
CA LEU A 112 14.29 16.26 -3.41
C LEU A 112 14.14 17.67 -2.80
N GLU A 113 15.09 18.59 -3.02
CA GLU A 113 15.06 19.95 -2.46
C GLU A 113 13.71 20.68 -2.69
N PRO A 114 13.13 20.68 -3.92
CA PRO A 114 11.89 21.43 -4.18
C PRO A 114 10.66 20.90 -3.44
N ILE A 115 10.69 19.64 -2.98
CA ILE A 115 9.58 19.00 -2.28
C ILE A 115 9.76 18.99 -0.75
N GLY A 116 10.89 19.50 -0.24
CA GLY A 116 11.13 19.73 1.18
C GLY A 116 11.10 18.46 2.04
N THR A 117 11.57 17.34 1.50
CA THR A 117 11.65 16.08 2.27
C THR A 117 12.90 16.06 3.14
N ASP A 118 12.78 15.49 4.33
CA ASP A 118 13.87 15.33 5.29
C ASP A 118 13.80 13.96 6.00
N ALA A 119 14.77 13.70 6.88
CA ALA A 119 14.82 12.47 7.65
C ALA A 119 13.73 12.37 8.74
N ASN A 120 13.09 13.49 9.14
CA ASN A 120 12.11 13.48 10.23
C ASN A 120 10.78 12.89 9.79
N LYS A 121 10.26 11.94 10.56
CA LYS A 121 9.02 11.20 10.26
C LYS A 121 8.00 11.26 11.40
N PRO A 122 7.66 12.46 11.95
CA PRO A 122 6.73 12.58 13.07
C PRO A 122 5.35 12.00 12.76
N HIS A 123 4.96 11.98 11.48
CA HIS A 123 3.71 11.40 11.03
C HIS A 123 3.57 9.91 11.36
N LEU A 124 4.65 9.16 11.55
CA LEU A 124 4.62 7.75 11.95
C LEU A 124 4.14 7.56 13.40
N ASP A 125 4.37 8.55 14.27
CA ASP A 125 3.81 8.55 15.63
C ASP A 125 2.36 9.05 15.65
N ILE A 126 2.06 10.09 14.86
CA ILE A 126 0.77 10.80 14.88
C ILE A 126 -0.33 9.98 14.23
N ALA A 127 -0.07 9.38 13.08
CA ALA A 127 -1.07 8.56 12.37
C ALA A 127 -1.65 7.48 13.29
N PRO A 128 -2.98 7.29 13.38
CA PRO A 128 -3.59 6.34 14.31
C PRO A 128 -3.20 4.88 14.02
N TRP A 129 -2.90 4.58 12.77
CA TRP A 129 -2.47 3.25 12.32
C TRP A 129 -1.32 3.36 11.33
N LEU A 130 -0.41 2.39 11.40
CA LEU A 130 0.54 2.09 10.32
C LEU A 130 0.17 0.75 9.70
N ILE A 131 0.23 0.65 8.37
CA ILE A 131 0.08 -0.61 7.65
C ILE A 131 1.40 -0.89 6.95
N VAL A 132 2.10 -1.92 7.41
CA VAL A 132 3.34 -2.39 6.78
C VAL A 132 3.02 -3.54 5.86
N VAL A 133 3.54 -3.49 4.64
CA VAL A 133 3.35 -4.55 3.64
C VAL A 133 4.68 -5.27 3.42
N PHE A 134 4.71 -6.55 3.70
CA PHE A 134 5.86 -7.40 3.46
C PHE A 134 5.66 -8.21 2.17
N ALA A 135 6.71 -8.31 1.36
CA ALA A 135 6.75 -9.21 0.23
C ALA A 135 7.36 -10.55 0.66
N GLN A 136 6.65 -11.64 0.39
CA GLN A 136 7.19 -12.99 0.55
C GLN A 136 8.07 -13.31 -0.66
N ARG A 137 9.33 -13.61 -0.43
CA ARG A 137 10.31 -13.87 -1.52
C ARG A 137 10.18 -15.25 -2.16
N TRP A 138 9.60 -16.20 -1.44
CA TRP A 138 9.48 -17.61 -1.87
C TRP A 138 8.02 -18.04 -1.73
N GLY A 139 7.44 -18.57 -2.79
CA GLY A 139 6.14 -19.21 -2.73
C GLY A 139 6.24 -20.52 -1.93
N GLN A 140 5.21 -20.84 -1.19
CA GLN A 140 5.03 -22.18 -0.60
C GLN A 140 4.57 -23.16 -1.66
#